data_eac50968a1de8925f0456a7544b5c88b
#
_entry.id   eac50968a1de8925f0456a7544b5c88b
#
_cell.length_a   1.000
_cell.length_b   1.000
_cell.length_c   1.000
_cell.angle_alpha   90.00
_cell.angle_beta   90.00
_cell.angle_gamma   90.00
#
_symmetry.space_group_name_H-M   'P 1'
#
loop_
_entity.id
_entity.type
_entity.pdbx_description
1 polymer ?
#
loop_
_entity_poly.entity_id
_entity_poly.type
_entity_poly.pdbx_seq_one_letter_code
_entity_poly.pdbx_strand_id
1 'polypeptide(L)'
;MMPSTVAIIIPVLNGGSLWKMCVSALVRASTDKRRVFVVDSGSSDGSEVDAKEAGFDVLKIAKETFDHGGTRQMAAERLKEYDILIYMTQDAILATPDALDLLVSSFTDPRVGVAYGRQLPHGGASPIEAHARLFNYPEQSNKRTTADKSRMGIKAAFSSNSFAAYRTKALFDVGGFPSKLILGEDMVVAARMLQVGWAVAYVADAQVYHSHDYTVSQQFKRYFDIGVMHRDQSWILDSFGKPEVEGLRFVRSELSYLGKTAPWLIPKAFVGIFAKYVGYKLGKKARHLPVKIRCKMSMHKGY
;
A
#
# COMPACT_ATOMS: atom_id res chain seq x y z
N MET A 1 -19.23 -24.32 1.53
CA MET A 1 -17.99 -23.87 0.86
C MET A 1 -16.83 -24.37 1.68
N MET A 2 -15.79 -24.98 1.08
CA MET A 2 -14.56 -25.25 1.81
C MET A 2 -13.94 -23.90 2.21
N PRO A 3 -13.34 -23.79 3.41
CA PRO A 3 -12.64 -22.57 3.80
C PRO A 3 -11.54 -22.27 2.77
N SER A 4 -11.47 -21.02 2.30
CA SER A 4 -10.42 -20.58 1.37
C SER A 4 -9.05 -20.75 2.02
N THR A 5 -8.10 -21.34 1.29
CA THR A 5 -6.70 -21.41 1.73
C THR A 5 -6.06 -20.03 1.61
N VAL A 6 -5.30 -19.61 2.62
CA VAL A 6 -4.75 -18.26 2.72
C VAL A 6 -3.25 -18.29 2.98
N ALA A 7 -2.48 -17.50 2.22
CA ALA A 7 -1.07 -17.24 2.50
C ALA A 7 -0.83 -15.74 2.74
N ILE A 8 0.08 -15.40 3.66
CA ILE A 8 0.47 -14.04 4.00
C ILE A 8 1.88 -13.80 3.49
N ILE A 9 2.09 -12.72 2.75
CA ILE A 9 3.34 -12.38 2.08
C ILE A 9 3.86 -11.04 2.63
N ILE A 10 5.09 -11.03 3.14
CA ILE A 10 5.68 -9.85 3.75
C ILE A 10 7.10 -9.65 3.22
N PRO A 11 7.33 -8.70 2.30
CA PRO A 11 8.68 -8.27 1.95
C PRO A 11 9.34 -7.53 3.13
N VAL A 12 10.58 -7.88 3.45
CA VAL A 12 11.32 -7.33 4.60
C VAL A 12 12.71 -6.87 4.17
N LEU A 13 13.12 -5.71 4.68
CA LEU A 13 14.49 -5.19 4.65
C LEU A 13 14.73 -4.32 5.88
N ASN A 14 15.55 -4.79 6.81
CA ASN A 14 15.93 -4.06 8.02
C ASN A 14 14.72 -3.44 8.74
N GLY A 15 13.77 -4.29 9.17
CA GLY A 15 12.47 -3.87 9.68
C GLY A 15 12.50 -3.35 11.12
N GLY A 16 13.57 -3.63 11.89
CA GLY A 16 13.80 -3.10 13.22
C GLY A 16 12.68 -3.41 14.21
N SER A 17 12.37 -2.43 15.07
CA SER A 17 11.36 -2.60 16.12
C SER A 17 9.94 -2.77 15.59
N LEU A 18 9.58 -2.10 14.49
CA LEU A 18 8.25 -2.24 13.89
C LEU A 18 8.02 -3.65 13.34
N TRP A 19 9.07 -4.25 12.75
CA TRP A 19 9.01 -5.65 12.32
C TRP A 19 8.76 -6.61 13.49
N LYS A 20 9.47 -6.45 14.61
CA LYS A 20 9.25 -7.26 15.82
C LYS A 20 7.82 -7.14 16.35
N MET A 21 7.25 -5.93 16.31
CA MET A 21 5.84 -5.72 16.67
C MET A 21 4.89 -6.38 15.68
N CYS A 22 5.18 -6.32 14.37
CA CYS A 22 4.41 -6.99 13.33
C CYS A 22 4.43 -8.52 13.52
N VAL A 23 5.60 -9.13 13.70
CA VAL A 23 5.76 -10.56 14.00
C VAL A 23 4.94 -10.95 15.25
N SER A 24 5.08 -10.20 16.34
CA SER A 24 4.34 -10.45 17.58
C SER A 24 2.83 -10.39 17.38
N ALA A 25 2.33 -9.44 16.57
CA ALA A 25 0.91 -9.31 16.25
C ALA A 25 0.40 -10.49 15.41
N LEU A 26 1.17 -10.93 14.41
CA LEU A 26 0.86 -12.10 13.59
C LEU A 26 0.80 -13.40 14.42
N VAL A 27 1.74 -13.59 15.32
CA VAL A 27 1.74 -14.75 16.23
C VAL A 27 0.48 -14.74 17.11
N ARG A 28 0.09 -13.59 17.66
CA ARG A 28 -1.15 -13.44 18.49
C ARG A 28 -2.43 -13.67 17.71
N ALA A 29 -2.45 -13.38 16.42
CA ALA A 29 -3.61 -13.61 15.55
C ALA A 29 -3.90 -15.11 15.32
N SER A 30 -3.23 -16.02 16.00
CA SER A 30 -3.38 -17.48 15.85
C SER A 30 -3.24 -17.94 14.39
N THR A 31 -2.48 -17.20 13.61
CA THR A 31 -2.21 -17.52 12.21
C THR A 31 -1.42 -18.85 12.15
N ASP A 32 -1.78 -19.75 11.26
CA ASP A 32 -0.93 -20.89 10.94
C ASP A 32 0.41 -20.34 10.40
N LYS A 33 1.47 -20.56 11.17
CA LYS A 33 2.81 -20.01 10.90
C LYS A 33 3.36 -20.44 9.54
N ARG A 34 2.96 -21.61 9.04
CA ARG A 34 3.34 -22.11 7.72
C ARG A 34 2.74 -21.31 6.57
N ARG A 35 1.68 -20.51 6.84
CA ARG A 35 1.05 -19.63 5.86
C ARG A 35 1.70 -18.25 5.77
N VAL A 36 2.64 -17.92 6.65
CA VAL A 36 3.37 -16.64 6.60
C VAL A 36 4.66 -16.83 5.82
N PHE A 37 4.76 -16.14 4.70
CA PHE A 37 5.89 -16.19 3.77
C PHE A 37 6.60 -14.83 3.73
N VAL A 38 7.80 -14.80 4.26
CA VAL A 38 8.65 -13.60 4.34
C VAL A 38 9.63 -13.61 3.18
N VAL A 39 9.73 -12.49 2.46
CA VAL A 39 10.75 -12.29 1.43
C VAL A 39 11.77 -11.30 1.97
N ASP A 40 12.89 -11.81 2.49
CA ASP A 40 13.98 -10.99 3.01
C ASP A 40 14.92 -10.56 1.89
N SER A 41 15.09 -9.27 1.71
CA SER A 41 15.93 -8.66 0.68
C SER A 41 17.31 -8.24 1.19
N GLY A 42 17.90 -9.06 2.08
CA GLY A 42 19.26 -8.87 2.58
C GLY A 42 19.33 -8.05 3.86
N SER A 43 18.44 -8.32 4.82
CA SER A 43 18.46 -7.69 6.15
C SER A 43 19.74 -8.02 6.91
N SER A 44 20.26 -7.05 7.67
CA SER A 44 21.43 -7.16 8.53
C SER A 44 21.15 -6.86 10.01
N ASP A 45 19.90 -6.57 10.35
CA ASP A 45 19.44 -6.13 11.69
C ASP A 45 18.80 -7.25 12.53
N GLY A 46 18.81 -8.49 12.03
CA GLY A 46 18.19 -9.63 12.68
C GLY A 46 16.74 -9.90 12.25
N SER A 47 16.17 -9.12 11.33
CA SER A 47 14.79 -9.30 10.87
C SER A 47 14.49 -10.70 10.32
N GLU A 48 15.47 -11.32 9.64
CA GLU A 48 15.36 -12.71 9.16
C GLU A 48 15.26 -13.71 10.33
N VAL A 49 16.07 -13.47 11.37
CA VAL A 49 16.09 -14.33 12.56
C VAL A 49 14.75 -14.26 13.28
N ASP A 50 14.22 -13.06 13.51
CA ASP A 50 12.90 -12.85 14.13
C ASP A 50 11.79 -13.62 13.37
N ALA A 51 11.83 -13.64 12.03
CA ALA A 51 10.86 -14.36 11.20
C ALA A 51 10.98 -15.89 11.39
N LYS A 52 12.20 -16.42 11.37
CA LYS A 52 12.46 -17.87 11.54
C LYS A 52 12.10 -18.36 12.92
N GLU A 53 12.43 -17.59 13.98
CA GLU A 53 12.07 -17.93 15.36
C GLU A 53 10.55 -17.91 15.56
N ALA A 54 9.83 -17.05 14.83
CA ALA A 54 8.37 -17.07 14.79
C ALA A 54 7.80 -18.27 14.02
N GLY A 55 8.65 -19.06 13.34
CA GLY A 55 8.26 -20.22 12.52
C GLY A 55 7.68 -19.84 11.17
N PHE A 56 8.01 -18.68 10.63
CA PHE A 56 7.60 -18.23 9.29
C PHE A 56 8.54 -18.81 8.22
N ASP A 57 8.00 -19.06 7.03
CA ASP A 57 8.81 -19.41 5.87
C ASP A 57 9.57 -18.20 5.37
N VAL A 58 10.88 -18.31 5.18
CA VAL A 58 11.72 -17.20 4.75
C VAL A 58 12.42 -17.52 3.44
N LEU A 59 12.19 -16.68 2.43
CA LEU A 59 12.92 -16.64 1.18
C LEU A 59 13.90 -15.45 1.18
N LYS A 60 15.18 -15.73 1.00
CA LYS A 60 16.19 -14.68 0.78
C LYS A 60 16.30 -14.33 -0.69
N ILE A 61 16.36 -13.03 -0.97
CA ILE A 61 16.72 -12.50 -2.28
C ILE A 61 17.85 -11.48 -2.15
N ALA A 62 18.62 -11.27 -3.20
CA ALA A 62 19.63 -10.22 -3.19
C ALA A 62 18.96 -8.83 -3.20
N LYS A 63 19.52 -7.88 -2.47
CA LYS A 63 18.96 -6.52 -2.35
C LYS A 63 18.77 -5.85 -3.70
N GLU A 64 19.68 -6.08 -4.60
CA GLU A 64 19.71 -5.51 -5.95
C GLU A 64 18.60 -6.08 -6.85
N THR A 65 18.06 -7.25 -6.50
CA THR A 65 16.96 -7.89 -7.25
C THR A 65 15.58 -7.47 -6.74
N PHE A 66 15.54 -6.74 -5.62
CA PHE A 66 14.27 -6.28 -5.07
C PHE A 66 13.59 -5.29 -6.00
N ASP A 67 12.35 -5.59 -6.33
CA ASP A 67 11.43 -4.73 -7.06
C ASP A 67 10.04 -4.85 -6.42
N HIS A 68 9.39 -3.72 -6.17
CA HIS A 68 8.12 -3.72 -5.44
C HIS A 68 7.06 -4.64 -6.06
N GLY A 69 6.85 -4.56 -7.36
CA GLY A 69 5.90 -5.40 -8.07
C GLY A 69 6.47 -6.79 -8.35
N GLY A 70 7.71 -6.87 -8.87
CA GLY A 70 8.35 -8.13 -9.24
C GLY A 70 8.54 -9.09 -8.07
N THR A 71 8.93 -8.58 -6.90
CA THR A 71 9.08 -9.40 -5.68
C THR A 71 7.72 -9.94 -5.21
N ARG A 72 6.66 -9.12 -5.26
CA ARG A 72 5.29 -9.56 -4.93
C ARG A 72 4.76 -10.58 -5.93
N GLN A 73 5.04 -10.37 -7.22
CA GLN A 73 4.66 -11.32 -8.28
C GLN A 73 5.37 -12.67 -8.11
N MET A 74 6.67 -12.65 -7.86
CA MET A 74 7.45 -13.86 -7.60
C MET A 74 6.89 -14.67 -6.42
N ALA A 75 6.50 -13.97 -5.34
CA ALA A 75 5.87 -14.62 -4.20
C ALA A 75 4.47 -15.16 -4.54
N ALA A 76 3.67 -14.44 -5.34
CA ALA A 76 2.38 -14.93 -5.82
C ALA A 76 2.52 -16.23 -6.63
N GLU A 77 3.52 -16.30 -7.51
CA GLU A 77 3.77 -17.49 -8.33
C GLU A 77 4.15 -18.72 -7.50
N ARG A 78 4.90 -18.50 -6.40
CA ARG A 78 5.28 -19.57 -5.47
C ARG A 78 4.12 -20.09 -4.62
N LEU A 79 3.11 -19.25 -4.41
CA LEU A 79 1.97 -19.50 -3.51
C LEU A 79 0.65 -19.56 -4.30
N LYS A 80 0.71 -19.86 -5.59
CA LYS A 80 -0.46 -19.87 -6.48
C LYS A 80 -1.51 -20.95 -6.15
N GLU A 81 -1.15 -21.92 -5.35
CA GLU A 81 -2.05 -22.95 -4.83
C GLU A 81 -3.00 -22.45 -3.73
N TYR A 82 -2.72 -21.29 -3.13
CA TYR A 82 -3.62 -20.66 -2.16
C TYR A 82 -4.71 -19.87 -2.87
N ASP A 83 -5.93 -19.91 -2.34
CA ASP A 83 -7.07 -19.19 -2.92
C ASP A 83 -6.96 -17.68 -2.76
N ILE A 84 -6.39 -17.25 -1.61
CA ILE A 84 -6.23 -15.85 -1.21
C ILE A 84 -4.78 -15.58 -0.81
N LEU A 85 -4.19 -14.53 -1.38
CA LEU A 85 -2.88 -14.02 -1.02
C LEU A 85 -3.00 -12.69 -0.30
N ILE A 86 -2.58 -12.62 0.96
CA ILE A 86 -2.53 -11.37 1.75
C ILE A 86 -1.13 -10.78 1.63
N TYR A 87 -1.04 -9.51 1.27
CA TYR A 87 0.20 -8.73 1.29
C TYR A 87 0.18 -7.77 2.45
N MET A 88 1.29 -7.73 3.17
CA MET A 88 1.55 -6.75 4.23
C MET A 88 2.93 -6.13 4.04
N THR A 89 3.13 -4.92 4.56
CA THR A 89 4.48 -4.37 4.75
C THR A 89 4.99 -4.71 6.15
N GLN A 90 6.31 -4.76 6.30
CA GLN A 90 6.99 -5.14 7.55
C GLN A 90 6.63 -4.28 8.77
N ASP A 91 6.04 -3.12 8.55
CA ASP A 91 5.66 -2.11 9.54
C ASP A 91 4.14 -1.96 9.70
N ALA A 92 3.36 -2.83 9.07
CA ALA A 92 1.90 -2.90 9.25
C ALA A 92 1.57 -3.85 10.41
N ILE A 93 1.16 -3.30 11.55
CA ILE A 93 0.91 -4.06 12.77
C ILE A 93 -0.60 -4.30 12.89
N LEU A 94 -1.05 -5.55 12.96
CA LEU A 94 -2.46 -5.88 13.16
C LEU A 94 -2.99 -5.20 14.43
N ALA A 95 -4.08 -4.46 14.30
CA ALA A 95 -4.70 -3.74 15.42
C ALA A 95 -5.50 -4.71 16.32
N THR A 96 -6.09 -5.75 15.72
CA THR A 96 -6.85 -6.79 16.40
C THR A 96 -6.45 -8.19 15.88
N PRO A 97 -6.61 -9.24 16.68
CA PRO A 97 -6.26 -10.60 16.24
C PRO A 97 -7.09 -11.12 15.06
N ASP A 98 -8.31 -10.63 14.87
CA ASP A 98 -9.26 -11.02 13.81
C ASP A 98 -9.15 -10.19 12.53
N ALA A 99 -8.23 -9.21 12.48
CA ALA A 99 -8.08 -8.31 11.33
C ALA A 99 -7.84 -9.05 10.00
N LEU A 100 -7.12 -10.17 10.02
CA LEU A 100 -6.91 -11.02 8.84
C LEU A 100 -8.21 -11.70 8.39
N ASP A 101 -8.97 -12.25 9.33
CA ASP A 101 -10.23 -12.94 9.05
C ASP A 101 -11.29 -11.95 8.53
N LEU A 102 -11.35 -10.75 9.12
CA LEU A 102 -12.22 -9.67 8.64
C LEU A 102 -11.87 -9.27 7.20
N LEU A 103 -10.57 -9.16 6.86
CA LEU A 103 -10.16 -8.87 5.49
C LEU A 103 -10.58 -9.96 4.51
N VAL A 104 -10.33 -11.23 4.87
CA VAL A 104 -10.64 -12.41 4.04
C VAL A 104 -12.15 -12.60 3.88
N SER A 105 -12.96 -12.23 4.86
CA SER A 105 -14.42 -12.36 4.80
C SER A 105 -15.05 -11.63 3.59
N SER A 106 -14.40 -10.59 3.07
CA SER A 106 -14.86 -9.87 1.87
C SER A 106 -14.92 -10.75 0.61
N PHE A 107 -14.17 -11.87 0.57
CA PHE A 107 -14.14 -12.80 -0.56
C PHE A 107 -15.27 -13.81 -0.56
N THR A 108 -16.20 -13.74 0.39
CA THR A 108 -17.50 -14.44 0.30
C THR A 108 -18.32 -13.92 -0.88
N ASP A 109 -18.14 -12.65 -1.29
CA ASP A 109 -18.62 -12.16 -2.59
C ASP A 109 -17.63 -12.65 -3.68
N PRO A 110 -18.08 -13.53 -4.61
CA PRO A 110 -17.22 -14.08 -5.66
C PRO A 110 -16.70 -13.03 -6.64
N ARG A 111 -17.29 -11.83 -6.68
CA ARG A 111 -16.87 -10.73 -7.55
C ARG A 111 -15.70 -9.94 -6.99
N VAL A 112 -15.38 -10.08 -5.70
CA VAL A 112 -14.25 -9.38 -5.08
C VAL A 112 -12.95 -10.00 -5.56
N GLY A 113 -12.14 -9.21 -6.29
CA GLY A 113 -10.81 -9.59 -6.77
C GLY A 113 -9.70 -9.16 -5.82
N VAL A 114 -9.86 -7.97 -5.20
CA VAL A 114 -8.94 -7.41 -4.21
C VAL A 114 -9.72 -6.76 -3.07
N ALA A 115 -9.21 -6.93 -1.85
CA ALA A 115 -9.68 -6.24 -0.65
C ALA A 115 -8.50 -5.60 0.08
N TYR A 116 -8.69 -4.43 0.69
CA TYR A 116 -7.66 -3.82 1.54
C TYR A 116 -8.27 -3.28 2.83
N GLY A 117 -7.47 -3.32 3.90
CA GLY A 117 -7.89 -2.92 5.22
C GLY A 117 -7.60 -1.45 5.54
N ARG A 118 -8.10 -1.02 6.69
CA ARG A 118 -7.93 0.33 7.24
C ARG A 118 -6.55 0.48 7.87
N GLN A 119 -5.85 1.54 7.50
CA GLN A 119 -4.61 1.92 8.14
C GLN A 119 -4.87 3.02 9.17
N LEU A 120 -4.53 2.73 10.42
CA LEU A 120 -4.58 3.66 11.53
C LEU A 120 -3.20 4.32 11.74
N PRO A 121 -3.14 5.56 12.21
CA PRO A 121 -1.86 6.16 12.59
C PRO A 121 -1.28 5.42 13.79
N HIS A 122 0.06 5.29 13.84
CA HIS A 122 0.74 4.81 15.04
C HIS A 122 0.51 5.75 16.23
N GLY A 123 0.57 5.21 17.46
CA GLY A 123 0.59 6.03 18.66
C GLY A 123 1.77 7.02 18.60
N GLY A 124 1.48 8.31 18.73
CA GLY A 124 2.49 9.37 18.61
C GLY A 124 2.70 9.93 17.19
N ALA A 125 1.94 9.48 16.19
CA ALA A 125 1.93 10.09 14.86
C ALA A 125 1.59 11.58 14.93
N SER A 126 2.27 12.41 14.14
CA SER A 126 1.94 13.84 14.07
C SER A 126 0.51 14.06 13.58
N PRO A 127 -0.16 15.18 13.96
CA PRO A 127 -1.50 15.50 13.49
C PRO A 127 -1.62 15.53 11.95
N ILE A 128 -0.56 15.93 11.23
CA ILE A 128 -0.52 15.92 9.75
C ILE A 128 -0.60 14.48 9.23
N GLU A 129 0.19 13.57 9.80
CA GLU A 129 0.18 12.17 9.39
C GLU A 129 -1.11 11.44 9.83
N ALA A 130 -1.59 11.71 11.04
CA ALA A 130 -2.85 11.16 11.52
C ALA A 130 -4.00 11.54 10.57
N HIS A 131 -4.11 12.83 10.17
CA HIS A 131 -5.09 13.25 9.18
C HIS A 131 -4.95 12.49 7.87
N ALA A 132 -3.72 12.29 7.36
CA ALA A 132 -3.51 11.58 6.09
C ALA A 132 -4.06 10.14 6.15
N ARG A 133 -3.93 9.44 7.28
CA ARG A 133 -4.54 8.11 7.46
C ARG A 133 -6.05 8.18 7.55
N LEU A 134 -6.59 9.04 8.41
CA LEU A 134 -8.05 9.21 8.60
C LEU A 134 -8.77 9.60 7.30
N PHE A 135 -8.16 10.46 6.48
CA PHE A 135 -8.74 10.87 5.19
C PHE A 135 -8.74 9.74 4.16
N ASN A 136 -7.65 8.98 4.06
CA ASN A 136 -7.52 7.94 3.05
C ASN A 136 -8.21 6.62 3.44
N TYR A 137 -8.39 6.38 4.74
CA TYR A 137 -8.96 5.16 5.31
C TYR A 137 -10.14 5.49 6.25
N PRO A 138 -11.30 5.87 5.70
CA PRO A 138 -12.47 6.25 6.50
C PRO A 138 -13.03 5.07 7.31
N GLU A 139 -13.95 5.35 8.22
CA GLU A 139 -14.56 4.35 9.11
C GLU A 139 -15.58 3.44 8.44
N GLN A 140 -16.00 3.78 7.24
CA GLN A 140 -17.05 3.05 6.53
C GLN A 140 -16.45 2.18 5.42
N SER A 141 -16.71 0.89 5.48
CA SER A 141 -16.40 -0.07 4.43
C SER A 141 -17.16 0.25 3.15
N ASN A 142 -16.56 -0.08 2.00
CA ASN A 142 -17.21 0.07 0.71
C ASN A 142 -16.72 -0.99 -0.27
N LYS A 143 -17.55 -1.27 -1.28
CA LYS A 143 -17.20 -2.08 -2.44
C LYS A 143 -17.34 -1.24 -3.69
N ARG A 144 -16.34 -1.29 -4.54
CA ARG A 144 -16.24 -0.48 -5.75
C ARG A 144 -16.16 -1.37 -6.97
N THR A 145 -16.84 -0.92 -8.01
CA THR A 145 -16.88 -1.52 -9.34
C THR A 145 -16.51 -0.47 -10.39
N THR A 146 -16.44 -0.85 -11.66
CA THR A 146 -16.19 0.10 -12.74
C THR A 146 -17.24 1.23 -12.79
N ALA A 147 -18.47 1.00 -12.35
CA ALA A 147 -19.52 2.01 -12.31
C ALA A 147 -19.18 3.18 -11.35
N ASP A 148 -18.36 2.93 -10.33
CA ASP A 148 -18.00 3.94 -9.33
C ASP A 148 -16.95 4.95 -9.83
N LYS A 149 -16.35 4.73 -11.00
CA LYS A 149 -15.33 5.63 -11.56
C LYS A 149 -15.83 7.05 -11.77
N SER A 150 -17.08 7.24 -12.16
CA SER A 150 -17.67 8.57 -12.37
C SER A 150 -17.81 9.36 -11.07
N ARG A 151 -18.12 8.68 -9.96
CA ARG A 151 -18.33 9.27 -8.64
C ARG A 151 -17.02 9.44 -7.85
N MET A 152 -16.12 8.44 -7.92
CA MET A 152 -14.93 8.35 -7.08
C MET A 152 -13.64 8.76 -7.81
N GLY A 153 -13.69 8.86 -9.15
CA GLY A 153 -12.49 9.16 -9.93
C GLY A 153 -11.40 8.13 -9.69
N ILE A 154 -10.16 8.57 -9.66
CA ILE A 154 -8.97 7.73 -9.44
C ILE A 154 -9.03 6.92 -8.12
N LYS A 155 -9.77 7.41 -7.13
CA LYS A 155 -9.96 6.69 -5.85
C LYS A 155 -10.70 5.35 -6.02
N ALA A 156 -11.44 5.15 -7.10
CA ALA A 156 -12.06 3.86 -7.40
C ALA A 156 -11.01 2.74 -7.52
N ALA A 157 -9.84 3.03 -8.11
CA ALA A 157 -8.73 2.10 -8.28
C ALA A 157 -7.73 2.08 -7.09
N PHE A 158 -8.00 2.81 -6.00
CA PHE A 158 -7.11 2.83 -4.85
C PHE A 158 -7.11 1.50 -4.12
N SER A 159 -5.93 0.97 -3.84
CA SER A 159 -5.64 -0.17 -2.98
C SER A 159 -4.32 0.08 -2.27
N SER A 160 -3.95 -0.72 -1.27
CA SER A 160 -2.67 -0.58 -0.58
C SER A 160 -2.12 -1.90 -0.08
N ASN A 161 -1.00 -2.33 -0.65
CA ASN A 161 -0.27 -3.54 -0.25
C ASN A 161 0.36 -3.47 1.15
N SER A 162 0.18 -2.37 1.86
CA SER A 162 0.51 -2.36 3.29
C SER A 162 -0.42 -3.28 4.09
N PHE A 163 -1.66 -3.49 3.63
CA PHE A 163 -2.57 -4.51 4.15
C PHE A 163 -3.68 -4.77 3.11
N ALA A 164 -3.42 -5.69 2.18
CA ALA A 164 -4.36 -6.04 1.12
C ALA A 164 -4.38 -7.55 0.86
N ALA A 165 -5.53 -8.07 0.47
CA ALA A 165 -5.73 -9.46 0.08
C ALA A 165 -6.21 -9.52 -1.38
N TYR A 166 -5.77 -10.54 -2.09
CA TYR A 166 -6.10 -10.77 -3.49
C TYR A 166 -6.66 -12.17 -3.67
N ARG A 167 -7.79 -12.31 -4.39
CA ARG A 167 -8.17 -13.60 -4.94
C ARG A 167 -7.11 -14.00 -5.96
N THR A 168 -6.42 -15.12 -5.74
CA THR A 168 -5.29 -15.57 -6.56
C THR A 168 -5.67 -15.64 -8.04
N LYS A 169 -6.83 -16.26 -8.34
CA LYS A 169 -7.34 -16.31 -9.72
C LYS A 169 -7.47 -14.90 -10.32
N ALA A 170 -8.07 -13.95 -9.61
CA ALA A 170 -8.27 -12.59 -10.12
C ALA A 170 -6.94 -11.85 -10.34
N LEU A 171 -5.96 -12.06 -9.47
CA LEU A 171 -4.61 -11.49 -9.63
C LEU A 171 -3.94 -11.99 -10.91
N PHE A 172 -3.99 -13.29 -11.19
CA PHE A 172 -3.40 -13.87 -12.38
C PHE A 172 -4.20 -13.55 -13.64
N ASP A 173 -5.52 -13.47 -13.58
CA ASP A 173 -6.40 -13.08 -14.71
C ASP A 173 -6.04 -11.69 -15.27
N VAL A 174 -5.50 -10.78 -14.44
CA VAL A 174 -5.10 -9.42 -14.86
C VAL A 174 -3.60 -9.28 -15.12
N GLY A 175 -2.86 -10.39 -15.16
CA GLY A 175 -1.43 -10.45 -15.45
C GLY A 175 -0.53 -10.12 -14.24
N GLY A 176 -1.05 -10.20 -13.02
CA GLY A 176 -0.28 -10.05 -11.79
C GLY A 176 0.26 -8.63 -11.54
N PHE A 177 1.22 -8.53 -10.62
CA PHE A 177 1.88 -7.28 -10.30
C PHE A 177 2.89 -6.89 -11.40
N PRO A 178 2.85 -5.62 -11.88
CA PRO A 178 3.84 -5.15 -12.85
C PRO A 178 5.22 -5.01 -12.21
N SER A 179 6.25 -5.50 -12.89
CA SER A 179 7.65 -5.27 -12.53
C SER A 179 8.15 -3.90 -13.01
N LYS A 180 9.28 -3.44 -12.47
CA LYS A 180 9.97 -2.21 -12.86
C LYS A 180 9.10 -0.95 -12.76
N LEU A 181 8.15 -0.95 -11.82
CA LEU A 181 7.37 0.22 -11.49
C LEU A 181 7.95 0.87 -10.23
N ILE A 182 8.10 2.19 -10.24
CA ILE A 182 8.70 2.92 -9.12
C ILE A 182 7.89 2.75 -7.82
N LEU A 183 6.54 2.69 -7.95
CA LEU A 183 5.58 2.42 -6.89
C LEU A 183 4.17 2.27 -7.48
N GLY A 184 3.18 1.85 -6.65
CA GLY A 184 1.75 1.86 -7.04
C GLY A 184 1.33 0.62 -7.83
N GLU A 185 2.08 -0.47 -7.72
CA GLU A 185 1.74 -1.77 -8.32
C GLU A 185 0.37 -2.28 -7.87
N ASP A 186 -0.03 -1.95 -6.64
CA ASP A 186 -1.35 -2.23 -6.05
C ASP A 186 -2.48 -1.49 -6.79
N MET A 187 -2.28 -0.19 -7.05
CA MET A 187 -3.24 0.62 -7.81
C MET A 187 -3.37 0.11 -9.26
N VAL A 188 -2.26 -0.28 -9.90
CA VAL A 188 -2.27 -0.83 -11.26
C VAL A 188 -3.09 -2.11 -11.32
N VAL A 189 -2.87 -3.04 -10.37
CA VAL A 189 -3.62 -4.29 -10.29
C VAL A 189 -5.10 -4.03 -10.02
N ALA A 190 -5.43 -3.18 -9.04
CA ALA A 190 -6.81 -2.84 -8.73
C ALA A 190 -7.53 -2.17 -9.92
N ALA A 191 -6.85 -1.28 -10.65
CA ALA A 191 -7.40 -0.65 -11.84
C ALA A 191 -7.68 -1.68 -12.96
N ARG A 192 -6.75 -2.60 -13.24
CA ARG A 192 -6.94 -3.69 -14.19
C ARG A 192 -8.10 -4.60 -13.78
N MET A 193 -8.18 -4.97 -12.49
CA MET A 193 -9.29 -5.78 -11.96
C MET A 193 -10.64 -5.10 -12.21
N LEU A 194 -10.77 -3.82 -11.92
CA LEU A 194 -11.99 -3.06 -12.21
C LEU A 194 -12.35 -3.08 -13.70
N GLN A 195 -11.37 -2.93 -14.61
CA GLN A 195 -11.62 -2.92 -16.06
C GLN A 195 -12.18 -4.23 -16.59
N VAL A 196 -11.82 -5.37 -15.98
CA VAL A 196 -12.33 -6.69 -16.38
C VAL A 196 -13.52 -7.17 -15.54
N GLY A 197 -14.10 -6.30 -14.71
CA GLY A 197 -15.35 -6.56 -13.98
C GLY A 197 -15.19 -7.11 -12.56
N TRP A 198 -13.98 -7.28 -12.04
CA TRP A 198 -13.77 -7.56 -10.62
C TRP A 198 -14.09 -6.34 -9.76
N ALA A 199 -14.49 -6.58 -8.52
CA ALA A 199 -14.71 -5.53 -7.53
C ALA A 199 -13.49 -5.34 -6.62
N VAL A 200 -13.29 -4.10 -6.15
CA VAL A 200 -12.34 -3.72 -5.10
C VAL A 200 -13.10 -3.45 -3.82
N ALA A 201 -12.78 -4.17 -2.74
CA ALA A 201 -13.37 -3.97 -1.43
C ALA A 201 -12.44 -3.14 -0.51
N TYR A 202 -13.00 -2.22 0.24
CA TYR A 202 -12.38 -1.61 1.40
C TYR A 202 -13.07 -2.11 2.65
N VAL A 203 -12.31 -2.67 3.58
CA VAL A 203 -12.81 -3.30 4.82
C VAL A 203 -12.31 -2.48 6.01
N ALA A 204 -13.18 -1.58 6.51
CA ALA A 204 -12.80 -0.64 7.57
C ALA A 204 -12.54 -1.31 8.92
N ASP A 205 -13.16 -2.46 9.18
CA ASP A 205 -12.99 -3.21 10.42
C ASP A 205 -11.71 -4.04 10.43
N ALA A 206 -11.16 -4.39 9.26
CA ALA A 206 -9.84 -5.02 9.12
C ALA A 206 -8.75 -3.94 9.28
N GLN A 207 -8.16 -3.82 10.47
CA GLN A 207 -7.34 -2.67 10.84
C GLN A 207 -5.88 -3.05 11.09
N VAL A 208 -4.97 -2.16 10.64
CA VAL A 208 -3.55 -2.19 10.98
C VAL A 208 -3.06 -0.80 11.40
N TYR A 209 -2.13 -0.73 12.33
CA TYR A 209 -1.35 0.48 12.57
C TYR A 209 -0.24 0.56 11.54
N HIS A 210 -0.28 1.63 10.72
CA HIS A 210 0.73 1.88 9.69
C HIS A 210 0.74 3.36 9.32
N SER A 211 1.80 4.06 9.63
CA SER A 211 1.97 5.48 9.27
C SER A 211 3.45 5.87 9.18
N HIS A 212 3.72 6.98 8.49
CA HIS A 212 5.08 7.51 8.30
C HIS A 212 5.07 9.02 8.44
N ASP A 213 5.78 9.54 9.44
CA ASP A 213 5.99 10.98 9.60
C ASP A 213 7.06 11.48 8.61
N TYR A 214 6.64 11.71 7.37
CA TYR A 214 7.54 12.20 6.33
C TYR A 214 7.94 13.66 6.56
N THR A 215 9.25 13.92 6.48
CA THR A 215 9.78 15.29 6.33
C THR A 215 9.25 15.92 5.05
N VAL A 216 9.33 17.26 4.94
CA VAL A 216 8.94 17.98 3.71
C VAL A 216 9.71 17.47 2.48
N SER A 217 11.01 17.15 2.64
CA SER A 217 11.83 16.58 1.57
C SER A 217 11.34 15.20 1.14
N GLN A 218 10.98 14.35 2.09
CA GLN A 218 10.43 13.02 1.79
C GLN A 218 9.05 13.11 1.15
N GLN A 219 8.19 14.05 1.59
CA GLN A 219 6.91 14.32 0.94
C GLN A 219 7.09 14.74 -0.53
N PHE A 220 8.05 15.64 -0.81
CA PHE A 220 8.39 16.03 -2.17
C PHE A 220 8.79 14.81 -3.00
N LYS A 221 9.74 14.00 -2.52
CA LYS A 221 10.26 12.81 -3.21
C LYS A 221 9.15 11.78 -3.46
N ARG A 222 8.33 11.51 -2.46
CA ARG A 222 7.20 10.57 -2.60
C ARG A 222 6.22 11.01 -3.69
N TYR A 223 5.91 12.31 -3.73
CA TYR A 223 4.99 12.84 -4.76
C TYR A 223 5.66 12.98 -6.13
N PHE A 224 6.99 13.16 -6.19
CA PHE A 224 7.74 13.02 -7.43
C PHE A 224 7.57 11.60 -7.99
N ASP A 225 7.74 10.58 -7.17
CA ASP A 225 7.58 9.17 -7.58
C ASP A 225 6.14 8.86 -8.01
N ILE A 226 5.13 9.39 -7.31
CA ILE A 226 3.72 9.30 -7.74
C ILE A 226 3.50 9.98 -9.10
N GLY A 227 4.12 11.13 -9.34
CA GLY A 227 4.07 11.81 -10.63
C GLY A 227 4.68 11.00 -11.76
N VAL A 228 5.80 10.31 -11.49
CA VAL A 228 6.44 9.37 -12.42
C VAL A 228 5.50 8.20 -12.71
N MET A 229 4.94 7.57 -11.70
CA MET A 229 4.00 6.45 -11.86
C MET A 229 2.79 6.85 -12.69
N HIS A 230 2.16 7.99 -12.40
CA HIS A 230 1.02 8.49 -13.17
C HIS A 230 1.37 8.88 -14.62
N ARG A 231 2.62 9.22 -14.91
CA ARG A 231 3.10 9.40 -16.29
C ARG A 231 3.23 8.06 -17.00
N ASP A 232 3.85 7.09 -16.34
CA ASP A 232 4.15 5.78 -16.96
C ASP A 232 2.90 4.90 -17.07
N GLN A 233 1.93 5.12 -16.19
CA GLN A 233 0.63 4.45 -16.17
C GLN A 233 -0.51 5.45 -16.48
N SER A 234 -0.32 6.31 -17.51
CA SER A 234 -1.28 7.39 -17.83
C SER A 234 -2.69 6.85 -18.15
N TRP A 235 -2.80 5.61 -18.64
CA TRP A 235 -4.08 4.96 -18.90
C TRP A 235 -4.99 4.90 -17.66
N ILE A 236 -4.41 4.87 -16.43
CA ILE A 236 -5.20 4.93 -15.20
C ILE A 236 -5.90 6.28 -15.09
N LEU A 237 -5.18 7.38 -15.38
CA LEU A 237 -5.76 8.73 -15.35
C LEU A 237 -6.83 8.92 -16.44
N ASP A 238 -6.60 8.32 -17.61
CA ASP A 238 -7.54 8.37 -18.74
C ASP A 238 -8.82 7.57 -18.42
N SER A 239 -8.68 6.44 -17.71
CA SER A 239 -9.80 5.56 -17.37
C SER A 239 -10.59 6.01 -16.15
N PHE A 240 -9.93 6.54 -15.11
CA PHE A 240 -10.51 6.81 -13.79
C PHE A 240 -10.52 8.30 -13.42
N GLY A 241 -9.91 9.16 -14.23
CA GLY A 241 -9.86 10.59 -13.98
C GLY A 241 -8.60 11.05 -13.24
N LYS A 242 -8.44 12.38 -13.22
CA LYS A 242 -7.23 13.04 -12.68
C LYS A 242 -7.30 13.19 -11.16
N PRO A 243 -6.14 13.20 -10.46
CA PRO A 243 -6.08 13.25 -8.99
C PRO A 243 -6.31 14.65 -8.41
N GLU A 244 -6.40 15.71 -9.23
CA GLU A 244 -6.46 17.11 -8.77
C GLU A 244 -7.68 17.38 -7.88
N VAL A 245 -8.85 16.83 -8.21
CA VAL A 245 -10.08 17.00 -7.41
C VAL A 245 -9.91 16.39 -6.02
N GLU A 246 -9.33 15.20 -5.96
CA GLU A 246 -9.08 14.52 -4.70
C GLU A 246 -8.00 15.23 -3.87
N GLY A 247 -6.97 15.75 -4.53
CA GLY A 247 -5.94 16.57 -3.89
C GLY A 247 -6.54 17.82 -3.22
N LEU A 248 -7.48 18.50 -3.88
CA LEU A 248 -8.15 19.66 -3.30
C LEU A 248 -9.04 19.29 -2.10
N ARG A 249 -9.74 18.15 -2.17
CA ARG A 249 -10.51 17.63 -1.03
C ARG A 249 -9.60 17.32 0.16
N PHE A 250 -8.45 16.69 -0.11
CA PHE A 250 -7.45 16.40 0.92
C PHE A 250 -6.97 17.69 1.61
N VAL A 251 -6.55 18.71 0.85
CA VAL A 251 -6.07 19.99 1.38
C VAL A 251 -7.12 20.66 2.27
N ARG A 252 -8.37 20.76 1.80
CA ARG A 252 -9.47 21.36 2.59
C ARG A 252 -9.69 20.59 3.89
N SER A 253 -9.69 19.27 3.83
CA SER A 253 -9.86 18.41 5.00
C SER A 253 -8.68 18.54 5.98
N GLU A 254 -7.42 18.59 5.48
CA GLU A 254 -6.22 18.74 6.30
C GLU A 254 -6.23 20.06 7.07
N LEU A 255 -6.53 21.17 6.38
CA LEU A 255 -6.61 22.48 7.02
C LEU A 255 -7.74 22.56 8.04
N SER A 256 -8.91 21.98 7.75
CA SER A 256 -10.03 21.91 8.69
C SER A 256 -9.69 21.08 9.94
N TYR A 257 -9.04 19.92 9.74
CA TYR A 257 -8.61 19.06 10.84
C TYR A 257 -7.56 19.75 11.70
N LEU A 258 -6.52 20.32 11.09
CA LEU A 258 -5.46 21.03 11.83
C LEU A 258 -5.98 22.28 12.55
N GLY A 259 -6.91 23.01 11.95
CA GLY A 259 -7.53 24.16 12.60
C GLY A 259 -8.20 23.80 13.92
N LYS A 260 -8.69 22.56 14.08
CA LYS A 260 -9.34 22.07 15.32
C LYS A 260 -8.37 21.40 16.29
N THR A 261 -7.31 20.74 15.79
CA THR A 261 -6.46 19.86 16.62
C THR A 261 -5.06 20.41 16.86
N ALA A 262 -4.49 21.15 15.89
CA ALA A 262 -3.11 21.63 15.94
C ALA A 262 -2.89 22.84 15.02
N PRO A 263 -3.52 24.02 15.30
CA PRO A 263 -3.49 25.17 14.39
C PRO A 263 -2.07 25.69 14.12
N TRP A 264 -1.13 25.52 15.03
CA TRP A 264 0.28 25.89 14.87
C TRP A 264 1.00 25.08 13.77
N LEU A 265 0.45 23.95 13.33
CA LEU A 265 1.01 23.14 12.24
C LEU A 265 0.54 23.58 10.85
N ILE A 266 -0.42 24.49 10.75
CA ILE A 266 -0.94 24.98 9.45
C ILE A 266 0.17 25.54 8.56
N PRO A 267 1.13 26.38 9.02
CA PRO A 267 2.23 26.84 8.18
C PRO A 267 3.09 25.68 7.64
N LYS A 268 3.39 24.68 8.47
CA LYS A 268 4.13 23.47 8.06
C LYS A 268 3.33 22.66 7.03
N ALA A 269 2.01 22.55 7.18
CA ALA A 269 1.14 21.86 6.24
C ALA A 269 1.16 22.55 4.88
N PHE A 270 1.10 23.90 4.80
CA PHE A 270 1.22 24.63 3.53
C PHE A 270 2.54 24.36 2.80
N VAL A 271 3.67 24.33 3.54
CA VAL A 271 4.97 24.00 2.95
C VAL A 271 4.96 22.56 2.41
N GLY A 272 4.38 21.61 3.16
CA GLY A 272 4.21 20.22 2.73
C GLY A 272 3.31 20.08 1.50
N ILE A 273 2.17 20.78 1.45
CA ILE A 273 1.25 20.80 0.31
C ILE A 273 1.98 21.32 -0.94
N PHE A 274 2.72 22.43 -0.80
CA PHE A 274 3.50 22.98 -1.91
C PHE A 274 4.57 22.00 -2.40
N ALA A 275 5.31 21.36 -1.48
CA ALA A 275 6.32 20.35 -1.80
C ALA A 275 5.72 19.15 -2.54
N LYS A 276 4.56 18.64 -2.09
CA LYS A 276 3.80 17.58 -2.76
C LYS A 276 3.39 18.00 -4.19
N TYR A 277 2.86 19.20 -4.35
CA TYR A 277 2.44 19.71 -5.66
C TYR A 277 3.61 19.84 -6.64
N VAL A 278 4.71 20.47 -6.21
CA VAL A 278 5.91 20.64 -7.05
C VAL A 278 6.53 19.28 -7.38
N GLY A 279 6.67 18.39 -6.39
CA GLY A 279 7.16 17.03 -6.59
C GLY A 279 6.35 16.31 -7.67
N TYR A 280 5.03 16.29 -7.54
CA TYR A 280 4.12 15.64 -8.49
C TYR A 280 4.27 16.19 -9.93
N LYS A 281 4.27 17.51 -10.08
CA LYS A 281 4.41 18.16 -11.41
C LYS A 281 5.76 17.86 -12.06
N LEU A 282 6.86 17.87 -11.28
CA LEU A 282 8.19 17.50 -11.77
C LEU A 282 8.28 16.00 -12.08
N GLY A 283 7.68 15.13 -11.29
CA GLY A 283 7.59 13.69 -11.56
C GLY A 283 6.91 13.38 -12.89
N LYS A 284 5.80 14.05 -13.20
CA LYS A 284 5.14 13.95 -14.52
C LYS A 284 6.05 14.36 -15.69
N LYS A 285 7.01 15.25 -15.45
CA LYS A 285 7.98 15.73 -16.44
C LYS A 285 9.35 15.03 -16.33
N ALA A 286 9.50 13.99 -15.53
CA ALA A 286 10.79 13.39 -15.21
C ALA A 286 11.57 12.88 -16.43
N ARG A 287 10.93 12.55 -17.55
CA ARG A 287 11.62 12.17 -18.81
C ARG A 287 12.57 13.25 -19.34
N HIS A 288 12.26 14.51 -19.04
CA HIS A 288 13.06 15.65 -19.47
C HIS A 288 14.17 16.02 -18.48
N LEU A 289 14.27 15.32 -17.35
CA LEU A 289 15.29 15.58 -16.33
C LEU A 289 16.47 14.62 -16.49
N PRO A 290 17.71 15.10 -16.29
CA PRO A 290 18.90 14.24 -16.25
C PRO A 290 18.76 13.15 -15.18
N VAL A 291 19.30 11.94 -15.43
CA VAL A 291 19.20 10.78 -14.53
C VAL A 291 19.68 11.13 -13.11
N LYS A 292 20.83 11.81 -12.97
CA LYS A 292 21.37 12.24 -11.66
C LYS A 292 20.39 13.11 -10.86
N ILE A 293 19.61 13.94 -11.54
CA ILE A 293 18.59 14.80 -10.90
C ILE A 293 17.39 13.95 -10.49
N ARG A 294 16.92 13.06 -11.36
CA ARG A 294 15.81 12.13 -11.04
C ARG A 294 16.11 11.30 -9.78
N CYS A 295 17.28 10.67 -9.71
CA CYS A 295 17.71 9.89 -8.54
C CYS A 295 17.76 10.70 -7.24
N LYS A 296 18.09 12.00 -7.29
CA LYS A 296 18.06 12.88 -6.11
C LYS A 296 16.65 13.28 -5.69
N MET A 297 15.74 13.39 -6.67
CA MET A 297 14.34 13.77 -6.45
C MET A 297 13.43 12.60 -6.07
N SER A 298 13.89 11.37 -6.24
CA SER A 298 13.15 10.14 -5.92
C SER A 298 13.48 9.64 -4.51
N MET A 299 12.54 8.90 -3.91
CA MET A 299 12.82 8.04 -2.74
C MET A 299 13.55 6.76 -3.14
N HIS A 300 13.41 6.33 -4.39
CA HIS A 300 13.97 5.10 -4.95
C HIS A 300 15.19 5.41 -5.79
N LYS A 301 16.40 5.26 -5.20
CA LYS A 301 17.68 5.63 -5.84
C LYS A 301 18.03 4.82 -7.10
N GLY A 302 17.40 3.68 -7.29
CA GLY A 302 17.63 2.76 -8.42
C GLY A 302 16.76 3.01 -9.65
N TYR A 303 15.93 4.06 -9.62
CA TYR A 303 15.00 4.38 -10.72
C TYR A 303 15.57 5.37 -11.72
#